data_146ccbd4614c6359bf4224393b321c72
#
_entry.id   146ccbd4614c6359bf4224393b321c72
#
_cell.length_a   1.000
_cell.length_b   1.000
_cell.length_c   1.000
_cell.angle_alpha   90.00
_cell.angle_beta   90.00
_cell.angle_gamma   90.00
#
_symmetry.space_group_name_H-M   'P 1'
#
loop_
_entity.id
_entity.type
_entity.pdbx_description
1 polymer ?
#
loop_
_entity_poly.entity_id
_entity_poly.type
_entity_poly.pdbx_seq_one_letter_code
_entity_poly.pdbx_strand_id
1 'polypeptide(L)'
;VRLKIIDNAKRFNDMANHWAKDAVEFASSRELFNGVGNDAFGPDRSMTRGMVSTVLARLAGADTAGGETWYAKGTVWAVENGISDGTAPEQPVTREQLAAMLYRYAGSPAVSGELGFDDADSISAWARDAVRWCVDNGILNGVGGNRMTPQDLARRGQVAAMLMRFLQATV
;
A
#
# COMPACT_ATOMS: atom_id res chain seq x y z
N VAL A 1 33.18 -16.25 -1.51
CA VAL A 1 31.96 -15.97 -2.31
C VAL A 1 31.89 -14.46 -2.52
N ARG A 2 32.02 -14.00 -3.77
CA ARG A 2 31.78 -12.59 -4.11
C ARG A 2 30.28 -12.40 -4.29
N LEU A 3 29.63 -11.72 -3.35
CA LEU A 3 28.26 -11.24 -3.53
C LEU A 3 28.27 -10.11 -4.57
N LYS A 4 27.60 -10.32 -5.70
CA LYS A 4 27.35 -9.26 -6.67
C LYS A 4 26.12 -8.49 -6.20
N ILE A 5 26.32 -7.28 -5.70
CA ILE A 5 25.21 -6.36 -5.42
C ILE A 5 24.71 -5.87 -6.77
N ILE A 6 23.49 -6.22 -7.13
CA ILE A 6 22.80 -5.71 -8.31
C ILE A 6 21.99 -4.51 -7.85
N ASP A 7 22.29 -3.34 -8.41
CA ASP A 7 21.46 -2.15 -8.23
C ASP A 7 20.20 -2.30 -9.11
N ASN A 8 19.08 -2.67 -8.48
CA ASN A 8 17.77 -2.77 -9.12
C ASN A 8 16.99 -1.45 -9.07
N ALA A 9 17.64 -0.34 -8.73
CA ALA A 9 16.98 0.95 -8.63
C ALA A 9 16.36 1.35 -9.97
N LYS A 10 15.04 1.47 -9.99
CA LYS A 10 14.31 2.03 -11.12
C LYS A 10 14.21 3.54 -10.95
N ARG A 11 14.58 4.27 -11.98
CA ARG A 11 14.52 5.73 -12.01
C ARG A 11 13.33 6.17 -12.84
N PHE A 12 12.53 7.06 -12.29
CA PHE A 12 11.35 7.62 -12.94
C PHE A 12 11.53 9.12 -13.13
N ASN A 13 11.15 9.62 -14.30
CA ASN A 13 11.35 11.02 -14.68
C ASN A 13 10.47 12.01 -13.89
N ASP A 14 9.34 11.54 -13.34
CA ASP A 14 8.38 12.31 -12.56
C ASP A 14 8.63 12.29 -11.04
N MET A 15 9.75 11.67 -10.60
CA MET A 15 10.05 11.51 -9.17
C MET A 15 11.17 12.41 -8.65
N ALA A 16 11.84 13.19 -9.49
CA ALA A 16 13.07 13.93 -9.14
C ALA A 16 12.92 14.82 -7.89
N ASN A 17 11.79 15.52 -7.77
CA ASN A 17 11.47 16.43 -6.65
C ASN A 17 10.21 16.02 -5.88
N HIS A 18 9.76 14.79 -6.04
CA HIS A 18 8.55 14.31 -5.37
C HIS A 18 8.87 13.82 -3.96
N TRP A 19 8.04 14.16 -2.98
CA TRP A 19 8.21 13.77 -1.58
C TRP A 19 8.29 12.25 -1.35
N ALA A 20 7.63 11.44 -2.19
CA ALA A 20 7.63 9.98 -2.10
C ALA A 20 8.80 9.32 -2.84
N LYS A 21 9.80 10.07 -3.33
CA LYS A 21 10.90 9.54 -4.14
C LYS A 21 11.58 8.34 -3.49
N ASP A 22 12.01 8.47 -2.24
CA ASP A 22 12.74 7.41 -1.54
C ASP A 22 11.86 6.17 -1.34
N ALA A 23 10.59 6.36 -1.04
CA ALA A 23 9.63 5.26 -0.89
C ALA A 23 9.37 4.55 -2.23
N VAL A 24 9.29 5.29 -3.31
CA VAL A 24 9.13 4.72 -4.66
C VAL A 24 10.38 3.97 -5.10
N GLU A 25 11.56 4.50 -4.86
CA GLU A 25 12.83 3.80 -5.11
C GLU A 25 12.93 2.51 -4.28
N PHE A 26 12.56 2.59 -2.99
CA PHE A 26 12.53 1.43 -2.10
C PHE A 26 11.60 0.33 -2.61
N ALA A 27 10.37 0.66 -2.97
CA ALA A 27 9.36 -0.31 -3.39
C ALA A 27 9.62 -0.85 -4.80
N SER A 28 10.10 -0.02 -5.73
CA SER A 28 10.37 -0.43 -7.12
C SER A 28 11.64 -1.27 -7.25
N SER A 29 12.67 -1.01 -6.45
CA SER A 29 13.89 -1.84 -6.41
C SER A 29 13.61 -3.27 -5.90
N ARG A 30 12.52 -3.46 -5.16
CA ARG A 30 12.02 -4.76 -4.69
C ARG A 30 10.97 -5.37 -5.61
N GLU A 31 10.80 -4.81 -6.81
CA GLU A 31 9.85 -5.28 -7.82
C GLU A 31 8.37 -5.27 -7.37
N LEU A 32 8.05 -4.55 -6.30
CA LEU A 32 6.68 -4.41 -5.81
C LEU A 32 5.83 -3.52 -6.72
N PHE A 33 6.47 -2.50 -7.31
CA PHE A 33 5.82 -1.56 -8.23
C PHE A 33 6.52 -1.53 -9.58
N ASN A 34 5.70 -1.38 -10.62
CA ASN A 34 6.14 -1.00 -11.96
C ASN A 34 5.77 0.45 -12.24
N GLY A 35 6.46 1.09 -13.19
CA GLY A 35 6.03 2.37 -13.75
C GLY A 35 4.71 2.26 -14.52
N VAL A 36 4.20 3.42 -14.91
CA VAL A 36 2.96 3.53 -15.71
C VAL A 36 3.22 3.70 -17.21
N GLY A 37 4.47 3.53 -17.64
CA GLY A 37 4.95 3.75 -18.99
C GLY A 37 5.73 5.06 -19.14
N ASN A 38 6.48 5.20 -20.24
CA ASN A 38 7.29 6.38 -20.56
C ASN A 38 8.25 6.82 -19.42
N ASP A 39 8.84 5.85 -18.73
CA ASP A 39 9.73 6.08 -17.58
C ASP A 39 9.09 6.91 -16.46
N ALA A 40 7.76 6.89 -16.34
CA ALA A 40 7.01 7.57 -15.29
C ALA A 40 6.48 6.59 -14.24
N PHE A 41 6.43 7.03 -12.98
CA PHE A 41 5.82 6.30 -11.88
C PHE A 41 4.34 6.65 -11.70
N GLY A 42 3.96 7.90 -11.93
CA GLY A 42 2.62 8.40 -11.71
C GLY A 42 2.24 8.51 -10.23
N PRO A 43 3.05 9.20 -9.37
CA PRO A 43 2.87 9.19 -7.91
C PRO A 43 1.53 9.74 -7.45
N ASP A 44 0.94 10.66 -8.21
CA ASP A 44 -0.35 11.30 -7.88
C ASP A 44 -1.57 10.57 -8.46
N ARG A 45 -1.35 9.50 -9.21
CA ARG A 45 -2.46 8.66 -9.70
C ARG A 45 -3.03 7.81 -8.57
N SER A 46 -4.35 7.59 -8.59
CA SER A 46 -5.01 6.65 -7.68
C SER A 46 -4.52 5.23 -7.92
N MET A 47 -4.51 4.41 -6.88
CA MET A 47 -4.36 2.96 -7.01
C MET A 47 -5.71 2.28 -6.86
N THR A 48 -5.89 1.20 -7.62
CA THR A 48 -7.08 0.35 -7.50
C THR A 48 -6.88 -0.73 -6.44
N ARG A 49 -7.97 -1.33 -5.98
CA ARG A 49 -7.95 -2.46 -5.02
C ARG A 49 -7.16 -3.65 -5.59
N GLY A 50 -7.34 -3.96 -6.89
CA GLY A 50 -6.61 -5.02 -7.58
C GLY A 50 -5.10 -4.74 -7.67
N MET A 51 -4.70 -3.46 -7.85
CA MET A 51 -3.29 -3.06 -7.80
C MET A 51 -2.67 -3.34 -6.43
N VAL A 52 -3.33 -2.94 -5.36
CA VAL A 52 -2.84 -3.18 -3.99
C VAL A 52 -2.76 -4.67 -3.70
N SER A 53 -3.79 -5.44 -4.06
CA SER A 53 -3.79 -6.90 -3.92
C SER A 53 -2.60 -7.55 -4.64
N THR A 54 -2.30 -7.10 -5.86
CA THR A 54 -1.16 -7.59 -6.65
C THR A 54 0.18 -7.24 -6.00
N VAL A 55 0.32 -6.03 -5.47
CA VAL A 55 1.54 -5.62 -4.75
C VAL A 55 1.75 -6.45 -3.50
N LEU A 56 0.71 -6.69 -2.71
CA LEU A 56 0.81 -7.52 -1.50
C LEU A 56 1.08 -8.99 -1.82
N ALA A 57 0.49 -9.52 -2.90
CA ALA A 57 0.79 -10.87 -3.39
C ALA A 57 2.27 -11.02 -3.78
N ARG A 58 2.84 -10.04 -4.50
CA ARG A 58 4.26 -10.00 -4.83
C ARG A 58 5.15 -9.91 -3.58
N LEU A 59 4.75 -9.10 -2.62
CA LEU A 59 5.45 -8.99 -1.34
C LEU A 59 5.50 -10.34 -0.61
N ALA A 60 4.44 -11.13 -0.71
CA ALA A 60 4.36 -12.49 -0.16
C ALA A 60 5.09 -13.55 -1.01
N GLY A 61 5.69 -13.17 -2.14
CA GLY A 61 6.34 -14.09 -3.07
C GLY A 61 5.39 -14.92 -3.93
N ALA A 62 4.12 -14.55 -4.02
CA ALA A 62 3.15 -15.24 -4.85
C ALA A 62 3.35 -14.91 -6.35
N ASP A 63 3.09 -15.90 -7.21
CA ASP A 63 3.08 -15.69 -8.66
C ASP A 63 1.86 -14.88 -9.07
N THR A 64 2.11 -13.68 -9.60
CA THR A 64 1.08 -12.78 -10.11
C THR A 64 1.05 -12.67 -11.64
N ALA A 65 1.87 -13.46 -12.34
CA ALA A 65 1.94 -13.43 -13.80
C ALA A 65 0.80 -14.23 -14.44
N GLY A 66 0.25 -13.70 -15.53
CA GLY A 66 -0.84 -14.32 -16.28
C GLY A 66 -2.22 -14.15 -15.62
N GLY A 67 -3.23 -14.80 -16.19
CA GLY A 67 -4.64 -14.64 -15.82
C GLY A 67 -5.39 -13.82 -16.87
N GLU A 68 -6.72 -13.67 -16.71
CA GLU A 68 -7.56 -12.90 -17.63
C GLU A 68 -7.24 -11.40 -17.60
N THR A 69 -6.82 -10.91 -16.44
CA THR A 69 -6.32 -9.55 -16.25
C THR A 69 -5.02 -9.59 -15.47
N TRP A 70 -4.22 -8.54 -15.56
CA TRP A 70 -2.93 -8.45 -14.87
C TRP A 70 -3.05 -8.46 -13.33
N TYR A 71 -4.23 -8.15 -12.77
CA TYR A 71 -4.51 -8.18 -11.33
C TYR A 71 -5.28 -9.42 -10.87
N ALA A 72 -5.71 -10.30 -11.80
CA ALA A 72 -6.59 -11.43 -11.47
C ALA A 72 -6.00 -12.34 -10.40
N LYS A 73 -4.77 -12.79 -10.58
CA LYS A 73 -4.09 -13.68 -9.61
C LYS A 73 -3.84 -12.99 -8.27
N GLY A 74 -3.45 -11.71 -8.27
CA GLY A 74 -3.28 -10.94 -7.04
C GLY A 74 -4.58 -10.79 -6.27
N THR A 75 -5.70 -10.57 -6.97
CA THR A 75 -7.02 -10.49 -6.35
C THR A 75 -7.45 -11.83 -5.74
N VAL A 76 -7.29 -12.94 -6.47
CA VAL A 76 -7.57 -14.29 -5.95
C VAL A 76 -6.73 -14.57 -4.70
N TRP A 77 -5.42 -14.33 -4.78
CA TRP A 77 -4.51 -14.48 -3.64
C TRP A 77 -4.96 -13.68 -2.42
N ALA A 78 -5.37 -12.42 -2.60
CA ALA A 78 -5.81 -11.57 -1.51
C ALA A 78 -7.10 -12.11 -0.84
N VAL A 79 -8.01 -12.71 -1.61
CA VAL A 79 -9.21 -13.37 -1.07
C VAL A 79 -8.84 -14.60 -0.27
N GLU A 80 -8.01 -15.48 -0.84
CA GLU A 80 -7.59 -16.73 -0.19
C GLU A 80 -6.83 -16.49 1.12
N ASN A 81 -6.13 -15.35 1.23
CA ASN A 81 -5.39 -14.96 2.43
C ASN A 81 -6.16 -14.00 3.36
N GLY A 82 -7.44 -13.75 3.10
CA GLY A 82 -8.28 -12.91 3.95
C GLY A 82 -7.90 -11.41 3.96
N ILE A 83 -7.16 -10.95 2.97
CA ILE A 83 -6.70 -9.56 2.83
C ILE A 83 -7.80 -8.66 2.28
N SER A 84 -8.56 -9.18 1.29
CA SER A 84 -9.63 -8.49 0.58
C SER A 84 -10.78 -9.45 0.32
N ASP A 85 -11.98 -8.91 0.09
CA ASP A 85 -13.14 -9.69 -0.36
C ASP A 85 -13.16 -9.93 -1.88
N GLY A 86 -12.19 -9.38 -2.62
CA GLY A 86 -12.06 -9.50 -4.08
C GLY A 86 -13.06 -8.66 -4.87
N THR A 87 -13.97 -7.94 -4.23
CA THR A 87 -14.99 -7.14 -4.95
C THR A 87 -14.38 -5.87 -5.54
N ALA A 88 -14.94 -5.42 -6.65
CA ALA A 88 -14.61 -4.16 -7.32
C ALA A 88 -13.08 -3.90 -7.47
N PRO A 89 -12.30 -4.83 -8.07
CA PRO A 89 -10.83 -4.71 -8.12
C PRO A 89 -10.35 -3.48 -8.92
N GLU A 90 -11.18 -2.96 -9.82
CA GLU A 90 -10.86 -1.77 -10.63
C GLU A 90 -11.20 -0.44 -9.94
N GLN A 91 -11.91 -0.49 -8.81
CA GLN A 91 -12.22 0.73 -8.07
C GLN A 91 -11.00 1.25 -7.31
N PRO A 92 -10.81 2.59 -7.25
CA PRO A 92 -9.76 3.18 -6.46
C PRO A 92 -9.88 2.79 -4.98
N VAL A 93 -8.73 2.52 -4.35
CA VAL A 93 -8.66 2.19 -2.94
C VAL A 93 -8.66 3.48 -2.10
N THR A 94 -9.41 3.49 -0.99
CA THR A 94 -9.37 4.56 -0.01
C THR A 94 -8.23 4.34 1.00
N ARG A 95 -7.88 5.38 1.75
CA ARG A 95 -6.84 5.32 2.78
C ARG A 95 -7.16 4.30 3.87
N GLU A 96 -8.43 4.24 4.33
CA GLU A 96 -8.85 3.24 5.33
C GLU A 96 -8.91 1.82 4.76
N GLN A 97 -9.27 1.65 3.49
CA GLN A 97 -9.23 0.33 2.84
C GLN A 97 -7.79 -0.18 2.71
N LEU A 98 -6.85 0.70 2.33
CA LEU A 98 -5.44 0.35 2.29
C LEU A 98 -4.92 -0.04 3.68
N ALA A 99 -5.26 0.74 4.71
CA ALA A 99 -4.90 0.41 6.09
C ALA A 99 -5.44 -0.97 6.50
N ALA A 100 -6.71 -1.29 6.14
CA ALA A 100 -7.30 -2.59 6.41
C ALA A 100 -6.57 -3.74 5.71
N MET A 101 -6.15 -3.56 4.46
CA MET A 101 -5.42 -4.57 3.71
C MET A 101 -4.04 -4.84 4.34
N LEU A 102 -3.29 -3.79 4.72
CA LEU A 102 -1.99 -3.93 5.41
C LEU A 102 -2.13 -4.59 6.78
N TYR A 103 -3.14 -4.19 7.55
CA TYR A 103 -3.43 -4.74 8.87
C TYR A 103 -3.73 -6.24 8.81
N ARG A 104 -4.57 -6.66 7.85
CA ARG A 104 -4.89 -8.08 7.62
C ARG A 104 -3.67 -8.85 7.12
N TYR A 105 -2.85 -8.25 6.26
CA TYR A 105 -1.59 -8.84 5.84
C TYR A 105 -0.65 -9.12 7.03
N ALA A 106 -0.63 -8.24 8.03
CA ALA A 106 0.12 -8.41 9.27
C ALA A 106 -0.50 -9.42 10.26
N GLY A 107 -1.62 -10.05 9.91
CA GLY A 107 -2.30 -11.04 10.77
C GLY A 107 -3.28 -10.43 11.77
N SER A 108 -3.73 -9.20 11.55
CA SER A 108 -4.71 -8.49 12.39
C SER A 108 -4.31 -8.45 13.88
N PRO A 109 -3.14 -7.89 14.23
CA PRO A 109 -2.67 -7.83 15.61
C PRO A 109 -3.66 -7.10 16.52
N ALA A 110 -3.69 -7.46 17.80
CA ALA A 110 -4.54 -6.78 18.78
C ALA A 110 -4.16 -5.30 18.90
N VAL A 111 -5.16 -4.43 18.98
CA VAL A 111 -5.02 -2.99 19.16
C VAL A 111 -5.85 -2.52 20.35
N SER A 112 -5.48 -1.38 20.94
CA SER A 112 -6.20 -0.78 22.06
C SER A 112 -6.09 0.75 22.00
N GLY A 113 -7.01 1.43 22.68
CA GLY A 113 -7.05 2.88 22.77
C GLY A 113 -7.82 3.54 21.63
N GLU A 114 -7.80 4.87 21.59
CA GLU A 114 -8.56 5.69 20.66
C GLU A 114 -7.63 6.49 19.74
N LEU A 115 -8.16 6.89 18.59
CA LEU A 115 -7.48 7.77 17.64
C LEU A 115 -7.74 9.22 18.00
N GLY A 116 -6.68 10.04 18.05
CA GLY A 116 -6.75 11.45 18.40
C GLY A 116 -6.98 12.41 17.22
N PHE A 117 -7.52 11.93 16.09
CA PHE A 117 -7.83 12.78 14.93
C PHE A 117 -9.20 13.44 15.06
N ASP A 118 -9.34 14.66 14.59
CA ASP A 118 -10.59 15.42 14.64
C ASP A 118 -11.70 14.75 13.81
N ASP A 119 -11.34 13.97 12.81
CA ASP A 119 -12.24 13.21 11.93
C ASP A 119 -12.24 11.69 12.22
N ALA A 120 -11.81 11.29 13.42
CA ALA A 120 -11.77 9.87 13.80
C ALA A 120 -13.14 9.18 13.71
N ASP A 121 -14.22 9.91 13.99
CA ASP A 121 -15.60 9.40 13.89
C ASP A 121 -16.02 9.09 12.46
N SER A 122 -15.35 9.66 11.45
CA SER A 122 -15.60 9.37 10.05
C SER A 122 -14.96 8.05 9.57
N ILE A 123 -14.09 7.44 10.38
CA ILE A 123 -13.50 6.14 10.06
C ILE A 123 -14.58 5.07 10.15
N SER A 124 -14.73 4.27 9.11
CA SER A 124 -15.68 3.15 9.08
C SER A 124 -15.39 2.18 10.23
N ALA A 125 -16.44 1.67 10.87
CA ALA A 125 -16.31 0.80 12.03
C ALA A 125 -15.42 -0.41 11.77
N TRP A 126 -15.50 -0.99 10.58
CA TRP A 126 -14.69 -2.14 10.15
C TRP A 126 -13.20 -1.80 9.95
N ALA A 127 -12.85 -0.53 9.79
CA ALA A 127 -11.48 -0.06 9.55
C ALA A 127 -10.79 0.52 10.78
N ARG A 128 -11.49 0.75 11.89
CA ARG A 128 -10.97 1.44 13.07
C ARG A 128 -9.71 0.79 13.64
N ASP A 129 -9.73 -0.51 13.85
CA ASP A 129 -8.59 -1.25 14.38
C ASP A 129 -7.41 -1.21 13.42
N ALA A 130 -7.67 -1.34 12.11
CA ALA A 130 -6.64 -1.28 11.09
C ALA A 130 -5.98 0.11 11.02
N VAL A 131 -6.78 1.18 11.00
CA VAL A 131 -6.27 2.56 11.01
C VAL A 131 -5.47 2.81 12.29
N ARG A 132 -5.98 2.38 13.45
CA ARG A 132 -5.27 2.50 14.73
C ARG A 132 -3.92 1.81 14.68
N TRP A 133 -3.88 0.55 14.27
CA TRP A 133 -2.65 -0.21 14.17
C TRP A 133 -1.64 0.46 13.21
N CYS A 134 -2.09 0.91 12.05
CA CYS A 134 -1.22 1.59 11.10
C CYS A 134 -0.65 2.91 11.65
N VAL A 135 -1.45 3.66 12.41
CA VAL A 135 -1.00 4.92 13.06
C VAL A 135 0.01 4.62 14.16
N ASP A 136 -0.28 3.67 15.04
CA ASP A 136 0.59 3.32 16.16
C ASP A 136 1.96 2.78 15.71
N ASN A 137 2.00 2.14 14.54
CA ASN A 137 3.25 1.65 13.94
C ASN A 137 3.89 2.63 12.95
N GLY A 138 3.41 3.86 12.86
CA GLY A 138 3.96 4.89 11.99
C GLY A 138 3.79 4.62 10.49
N ILE A 139 2.91 3.70 10.10
CA ILE A 139 2.65 3.31 8.71
C ILE A 139 1.75 4.34 8.02
N LEU A 140 0.69 4.76 8.70
CA LEU A 140 -0.28 5.74 8.24
C LEU A 140 -0.18 7.01 9.09
N ASN A 141 0.00 8.14 8.43
CA ASN A 141 0.01 9.46 9.06
C ASN A 141 -1.22 10.27 8.64
N GLY A 142 -1.57 11.27 9.45
CA GLY A 142 -2.55 12.28 9.07
C GLY A 142 -2.09 13.11 7.86
N VAL A 143 -3.01 13.86 7.29
CA VAL A 143 -2.78 14.73 6.10
C VAL A 143 -2.54 16.19 6.46
N GLY A 144 -2.41 16.52 7.73
CA GLY A 144 -2.34 17.88 8.28
C GLY A 144 -3.66 18.29 8.93
N GLY A 145 -3.62 19.37 9.72
CA GLY A 145 -4.80 19.85 10.45
C GLY A 145 -5.44 18.80 11.38
N ASN A 146 -4.63 17.91 11.94
CA ASN A 146 -5.08 16.81 12.80
C ASN A 146 -6.18 15.91 12.16
N ARG A 147 -6.11 15.70 10.83
CA ARG A 147 -7.11 14.90 10.09
C ARG A 147 -6.49 13.66 9.47
N MET A 148 -7.28 12.56 9.45
CA MET A 148 -6.92 11.29 8.82
C MET A 148 -7.43 11.18 7.38
N THR A 149 -8.56 11.79 7.07
CA THR A 149 -9.28 11.68 5.78
C THR A 149 -9.41 10.24 5.28
N PRO A 150 -10.11 9.37 6.03
CA PRO A 150 -10.09 7.92 5.79
C PRO A 150 -10.70 7.50 4.45
N GLN A 151 -11.70 8.23 3.95
CA GLN A 151 -12.35 7.95 2.67
C GLN A 151 -11.67 8.58 1.46
N ASP A 152 -10.65 9.42 1.66
CA ASP A 152 -9.87 9.95 0.54
C ASP A 152 -9.14 8.82 -0.18
N LEU A 153 -8.98 8.96 -1.49
CA LEU A 153 -8.29 7.97 -2.32
C LEU A 153 -6.80 7.93 -2.00
N ALA A 154 -6.27 6.73 -1.84
CA ALA A 154 -4.83 6.54 -1.70
C ALA A 154 -4.14 6.65 -3.06
N ARG A 155 -3.14 7.52 -3.16
CA ARG A 155 -2.34 7.74 -4.36
C ARG A 155 -1.13 6.81 -4.36
N ARG A 156 -0.60 6.50 -5.55
CA ARG A 156 0.54 5.58 -5.71
C ARG A 156 1.75 5.95 -4.85
N GLY A 157 2.09 7.24 -4.75
CA GLY A 157 3.15 7.72 -3.86
C GLY A 157 2.87 7.46 -2.39
N GLN A 158 1.62 7.64 -1.95
CA GLN A 158 1.18 7.35 -0.58
C GLN A 158 1.24 5.84 -0.28
N VAL A 159 0.79 5.01 -1.23
CA VAL A 159 0.87 3.54 -1.09
C VAL A 159 2.33 3.08 -0.98
N ALA A 160 3.23 3.62 -1.81
CA ALA A 160 4.66 3.31 -1.74
C ALA A 160 5.25 3.70 -0.37
N ALA A 161 4.90 4.89 0.16
CA ALA A 161 5.35 5.35 1.47
C ALA A 161 4.81 4.47 2.61
N MET A 162 3.54 4.09 2.56
CA MET A 162 2.95 3.19 3.56
C MET A 162 3.57 1.80 3.52
N LEU A 163 3.84 1.24 2.34
CA LEU A 163 4.53 -0.04 2.19
C LEU A 163 5.96 0.00 2.71
N MET A 164 6.71 1.04 2.42
CA MET A 164 8.07 1.20 2.95
C MET A 164 8.05 1.21 4.48
N ARG A 165 7.18 2.02 5.09
CA ARG A 165 7.03 2.11 6.54
C ARG A 165 6.55 0.78 7.14
N PHE A 166 5.60 0.11 6.48
CA PHE A 166 5.11 -1.21 6.88
C PHE A 166 6.25 -2.22 6.95
N LEU A 167 7.07 -2.31 5.91
CA LEU A 167 8.21 -3.23 5.88
C LEU A 167 9.27 -2.87 6.93
N GLN A 168 9.50 -1.59 7.20
CA GLN A 168 10.42 -1.14 8.24
C GLN A 168 9.91 -1.40 9.66
N ALA A 169 8.60 -1.40 9.86
CA ALA A 169 7.98 -1.65 11.18
C ALA A 169 7.84 -3.13 11.51
N THR A 170 7.82 -4.00 10.50
CA THR A 170 7.53 -5.44 10.66
C THR A 170 8.75 -6.34 10.49
N VAL A 171 9.93 -5.78 10.26
CA VAL A 171 11.22 -6.52 10.13
C VAL A 171 11.98 -6.51 11.45
#